data_b0813c93cf5613590acf70defcef25ae
#
_entry.id   b0813c93cf5613590acf70defcef25ae
#
_cell.length_a   1.000
_cell.length_b   1.000
_cell.length_c   1.000
_cell.angle_alpha   90.00
_cell.angle_beta   90.00
_cell.angle_gamma   90.00
#
_symmetry.space_group_name_H-M   'P 1'
#
loop_
_entity.id
_entity.type
_entity.pdbx_description
1 polymer ?
#
loop_
_entity_poly.entity_id
_entity_poly.type
_entity_poly.pdbx_seq_one_letter_code
_entity_poly.pdbx_strand_id
1 'polypeptide(L)'
;MKKLLTFVLVAAMAISANAAPKKKSEELNLRVGTYNVWSHSARQWQIKKGATTESRNWENSKEAVAKLIVKLDCDIIGMQEVTSVCRDDLAKLVKKFGGKKYDLWWVNTYPEGHKSVVGNAVFYNKKEFKLSQQAIYYFSPTPETPSKGWDEKRHYRASLATVVTHKKTGKKFFLFATHGPLGDVACGHAGQLLTEFDQKYNTEGLPTIVIGDMNAWPNHPKNTFYDNMTKYFEDSYLVAEKKCGTIGTFNSSKESEKNFTIPHRRIDHIYIHSTDKGKIQVKNYVVNRDKYKIDGAMHYPSDHNPVCVDMVIK
;
A
#
# COMPACT_ATOMS: atom_id res chain seq x y z
N MET A 1 11.84 71.18 60.13
CA MET A 1 12.18 69.80 59.63
C MET A 1 11.23 69.43 58.52
N LYS A 2 11.70 69.53 57.30
CA LYS A 2 10.91 69.18 56.09
C LYS A 2 11.19 67.73 55.68
N LYS A 3 10.22 66.87 55.70
CA LYS A 3 10.33 65.48 55.19
C LYS A 3 10.14 65.45 53.68
N LEU A 4 11.16 65.00 52.97
CA LEU A 4 11.17 64.78 51.54
C LEU A 4 10.55 63.41 51.28
N LEU A 5 9.43 63.38 50.56
CA LEU A 5 8.80 62.13 50.04
C LEU A 5 9.37 61.85 48.67
N THR A 6 10.11 60.74 48.52
CA THR A 6 10.65 60.29 47.27
C THR A 6 9.58 59.30 46.60
N PHE A 7 8.96 59.70 45.48
CA PHE A 7 8.14 58.82 44.70
C PHE A 7 9.01 57.96 43.76
N VAL A 8 8.97 56.68 43.99
CA VAL A 8 9.56 55.71 43.03
C VAL A 8 8.52 55.33 41.97
N LEU A 9 8.76 55.74 40.74
CA LEU A 9 7.92 55.38 39.59
C LEU A 9 8.38 54.02 39.07
N VAL A 10 7.59 52.96 39.27
CA VAL A 10 7.84 51.63 38.68
C VAL A 10 7.20 51.62 37.30
N ALA A 11 8.02 51.70 36.25
CA ALA A 11 7.56 51.52 34.88
C ALA A 11 7.40 50.01 34.59
N ALA A 12 6.16 49.54 34.48
CA ALA A 12 5.85 48.19 34.02
C ALA A 12 6.04 48.15 32.52
N MET A 13 7.12 47.53 32.03
CA MET A 13 7.26 47.16 30.62
C MET A 13 6.34 45.96 30.30
N ALA A 14 5.25 46.21 29.59
CA ALA A 14 4.45 45.15 29.02
C ALA A 14 5.23 44.53 27.82
N ILE A 15 5.76 43.33 28.04
CA ILE A 15 6.33 42.52 26.94
C ILE A 15 5.15 41.95 26.18
N SER A 16 4.78 42.58 25.07
CA SER A 16 3.86 42.00 24.10
C SER A 16 4.59 40.86 23.37
N ALA A 17 4.34 39.62 23.79
CA ALA A 17 4.76 38.44 23.05
C ALA A 17 3.97 38.40 21.74
N ASN A 18 4.54 38.94 20.66
CA ASN A 18 4.07 38.69 19.33
C ASN A 18 4.25 37.17 19.02
N ALA A 19 3.21 36.40 19.24
CA ALA A 19 3.18 35.02 18.76
C ALA A 19 3.28 35.07 17.20
N ALA A 20 4.42 34.62 16.70
CA ALA A 20 4.58 34.47 15.25
C ALA A 20 3.41 33.64 14.70
N PRO A 21 2.81 34.00 13.54
CA PRO A 21 1.71 33.25 12.99
C PRO A 21 2.15 31.80 12.79
N LYS A 22 1.44 30.83 13.42
CA LYS A 22 1.68 29.42 13.23
C LYS A 22 1.59 29.16 11.71
N LYS A 23 2.71 28.84 11.07
CA LYS A 23 2.78 28.46 9.67
C LYS A 23 1.76 27.35 9.47
N LYS A 24 0.69 27.61 8.70
CA LYS A 24 -0.32 26.60 8.39
C LYS A 24 0.44 25.40 7.82
N SER A 25 0.33 24.23 8.45
CA SER A 25 1.08 23.06 7.99
C SER A 25 0.63 22.78 6.56
N GLU A 26 1.58 22.80 5.62
CA GLU A 26 1.26 22.49 4.21
C GLU A 26 0.62 21.10 4.16
N GLU A 27 -0.54 21.00 3.50
CA GLU A 27 -1.20 19.71 3.25
C GLU A 27 -0.35 18.86 2.31
N LEU A 28 -0.29 17.55 2.54
CA LEU A 28 0.36 16.62 1.63
C LEU A 28 -0.68 15.96 0.74
N ASN A 29 -0.69 16.31 -0.53
CA ASN A 29 -1.42 15.54 -1.55
C ASN A 29 -0.63 14.29 -1.89
N LEU A 30 -1.29 13.15 -1.93
CA LEU A 30 -0.66 11.84 -2.08
C LEU A 30 -1.51 10.94 -2.96
N ARG A 31 -0.90 10.29 -3.95
CA ARG A 31 -1.50 9.23 -4.74
C ARG A 31 -0.85 7.89 -4.41
N VAL A 32 -1.63 6.99 -3.82
CA VAL A 32 -1.17 5.67 -3.38
C VAL A 32 -1.84 4.58 -4.19
N GLY A 33 -1.11 3.52 -4.52
CA GLY A 33 -1.65 2.39 -5.25
C GLY A 33 -1.29 1.03 -4.64
N THR A 34 -2.04 0.00 -5.05
CA THR A 34 -1.69 -1.40 -4.84
C THR A 34 -1.92 -2.19 -6.12
N TYR A 35 -1.03 -3.15 -6.42
CA TYR A 35 -1.10 -3.95 -7.62
C TYR A 35 -0.44 -5.32 -7.46
N ASN A 36 -1.22 -6.39 -7.41
CA ASN A 36 -0.71 -7.74 -7.58
C ASN A 36 -0.33 -7.94 -9.05
N VAL A 37 0.95 -8.20 -9.34
CA VAL A 37 1.48 -8.25 -10.72
C VAL A 37 1.33 -9.62 -11.39
N TRP A 38 0.76 -10.59 -10.67
CA TRP A 38 0.63 -11.97 -11.13
C TRP A 38 1.99 -12.55 -11.53
N SER A 39 2.66 -13.15 -10.59
CA SER A 39 4.06 -13.57 -10.70
C SER A 39 4.37 -14.44 -11.93
N HIS A 40 5.60 -14.36 -12.39
CA HIS A 40 6.14 -15.25 -13.43
C HIS A 40 5.81 -16.71 -13.15
N SER A 41 6.07 -17.19 -11.93
CA SER A 41 5.83 -18.59 -11.55
C SER A 41 4.34 -18.95 -11.48
N ALA A 42 3.47 -18.04 -11.02
CA ALA A 42 2.03 -18.27 -11.00
C ALA A 42 1.46 -18.35 -12.42
N ARG A 43 1.91 -17.47 -13.34
CA ARG A 43 1.55 -17.54 -14.76
C ARG A 43 1.93 -18.88 -15.39
N GLN A 44 3.17 -19.32 -15.21
CA GLN A 44 3.65 -20.62 -15.73
C GLN A 44 2.84 -21.80 -15.19
N TRP A 45 2.48 -21.75 -13.91
CA TRP A 45 1.61 -22.79 -13.33
C TRP A 45 0.22 -22.78 -13.94
N GLN A 46 -0.39 -21.60 -14.13
CA GLN A 46 -1.71 -21.42 -14.74
C GLN A 46 -1.74 -21.89 -16.21
N ILE A 47 -0.68 -21.58 -16.98
CA ILE A 47 -0.50 -22.04 -18.36
C ILE A 47 -0.45 -23.57 -18.43
N LYS A 48 0.38 -24.20 -17.60
CA LYS A 48 0.49 -25.66 -17.50
C LYS A 48 -0.83 -26.34 -17.13
N LYS A 49 -1.71 -25.65 -16.40
CA LYS A 49 -3.05 -26.15 -16.04
C LYS A 49 -4.13 -25.84 -17.09
N GLY A 50 -3.77 -25.18 -18.19
CA GLY A 50 -4.75 -24.75 -19.22
C GLY A 50 -5.72 -23.66 -18.74
N ALA A 51 -5.40 -22.98 -17.63
CA ALA A 51 -6.24 -21.92 -17.08
C ALA A 51 -6.04 -20.57 -17.79
N THR A 52 -4.93 -20.40 -18.50
CA THR A 52 -4.63 -19.26 -19.37
C THR A 52 -3.74 -19.70 -20.53
N THR A 53 -3.52 -18.81 -21.49
CA THR A 53 -2.73 -19.08 -22.71
C THR A 53 -1.27 -18.66 -22.51
N GLU A 54 -0.37 -19.23 -23.33
CA GLU A 54 1.06 -18.88 -23.35
C GLU A 54 1.30 -17.40 -23.71
N SER A 55 0.40 -16.78 -24.47
CA SER A 55 0.46 -15.34 -24.81
C SER A 55 0.50 -14.45 -23.57
N ARG A 56 -0.03 -14.90 -22.44
CA ARG A 56 -0.05 -14.16 -21.16
C ARG A 56 1.10 -14.51 -20.21
N ASN A 57 2.14 -15.17 -20.69
CA ASN A 57 3.34 -15.40 -19.90
C ASN A 57 4.00 -14.07 -19.47
N TRP A 58 4.96 -14.17 -18.57
CA TRP A 58 5.61 -12.96 -18.05
C TRP A 58 6.37 -12.19 -19.13
N GLU A 59 7.10 -12.88 -20.00
CA GLU A 59 7.91 -12.26 -21.04
C GLU A 59 7.07 -11.36 -21.97
N ASN A 60 5.87 -11.82 -22.34
CA ASN A 60 4.94 -11.06 -23.17
C ASN A 60 4.24 -9.92 -22.39
N SER A 61 4.05 -10.09 -21.07
CA SER A 61 3.23 -9.18 -20.25
C SER A 61 4.04 -8.11 -19.52
N LYS A 62 5.32 -8.31 -19.25
CA LYS A 62 6.15 -7.46 -18.38
C LYS A 62 6.21 -5.99 -18.80
N GLU A 63 6.27 -5.68 -20.09
CA GLU A 63 6.25 -4.30 -20.57
C GLU A 63 4.89 -3.63 -20.32
N ALA A 64 3.79 -4.36 -20.49
CA ALA A 64 2.46 -3.85 -20.22
C ALA A 64 2.27 -3.55 -18.72
N VAL A 65 2.75 -4.45 -17.84
CA VAL A 65 2.76 -4.23 -16.38
C VAL A 65 3.56 -2.97 -16.03
N ALA A 66 4.77 -2.82 -16.58
CA ALA A 66 5.61 -1.66 -16.30
C ALA A 66 5.01 -0.34 -16.83
N LYS A 67 4.45 -0.35 -18.04
CA LYS A 67 3.75 0.81 -18.64
C LYS A 67 2.53 1.21 -17.81
N LEU A 68 1.79 0.22 -17.29
CA LEU A 68 0.66 0.50 -16.41
C LEU A 68 1.12 1.13 -15.09
N ILE A 69 2.15 0.60 -14.43
CA ILE A 69 2.72 1.20 -13.20
C ILE A 69 3.10 2.67 -13.43
N VAL A 70 3.77 2.96 -14.55
CA VAL A 70 4.14 4.35 -14.90
C VAL A 70 2.92 5.22 -15.16
N LYS A 71 1.91 4.70 -15.89
CA LYS A 71 0.68 5.43 -16.23
C LYS A 71 -0.16 5.76 -14.99
N LEU A 72 -0.17 4.88 -13.99
CA LEU A 72 -0.89 5.12 -12.73
C LEU A 72 -0.37 6.36 -11.98
N ASP A 73 0.89 6.71 -12.22
CA ASP A 73 1.58 7.89 -11.67
C ASP A 73 1.44 8.04 -10.15
N CYS A 74 1.42 6.89 -9.44
CA CYS A 74 1.37 6.89 -7.98
C CYS A 74 2.66 7.45 -7.39
N ASP A 75 2.55 8.14 -6.27
CA ASP A 75 3.70 8.51 -5.45
C ASP A 75 4.31 7.28 -4.78
N ILE A 76 3.43 6.36 -4.38
CA ILE A 76 3.79 5.08 -3.77
C ILE A 76 2.84 4.01 -4.30
N ILE A 77 3.38 2.87 -4.71
CA ILE A 77 2.60 1.71 -5.11
C ILE A 77 3.19 0.44 -4.51
N GLY A 78 2.38 -0.27 -3.72
CA GLY A 78 2.72 -1.61 -3.23
C GLY A 78 2.41 -2.68 -4.26
N MET A 79 3.29 -3.65 -4.37
CA MET A 79 3.11 -4.74 -5.31
C MET A 79 3.24 -6.09 -4.64
N GLN A 80 2.43 -7.03 -5.07
CA GLN A 80 2.39 -8.39 -4.59
C GLN A 80 2.82 -9.36 -5.69
N GLU A 81 3.24 -10.55 -5.29
CA GLU A 81 3.72 -11.63 -6.16
C GLU A 81 4.96 -11.28 -6.98
N VAL A 82 5.80 -10.39 -6.50
CA VAL A 82 7.01 -9.99 -7.20
C VAL A 82 8.11 -11.04 -6.99
N THR A 83 8.34 -11.88 -8.00
CA THR A 83 9.51 -12.77 -8.01
C THR A 83 10.81 -12.00 -8.25
N SER A 84 11.98 -12.61 -8.02
CA SER A 84 13.26 -11.97 -8.37
C SER A 84 13.33 -11.60 -9.85
N VAL A 85 12.80 -12.44 -10.75
CA VAL A 85 12.69 -12.14 -12.19
C VAL A 85 11.81 -10.92 -12.44
N CYS A 86 10.61 -10.89 -11.83
CA CYS A 86 9.71 -9.74 -11.96
C CYS A 86 10.33 -8.46 -11.39
N ARG A 87 11.02 -8.54 -10.24
CA ARG A 87 11.73 -7.40 -9.63
C ARG A 87 12.73 -6.78 -10.60
N ASP A 88 13.62 -7.61 -11.19
CA ASP A 88 14.70 -7.13 -12.04
C ASP A 88 14.18 -6.53 -13.35
N ASP A 89 13.19 -7.20 -13.96
CA ASP A 89 12.52 -6.68 -15.15
C ASP A 89 11.78 -5.36 -14.87
N LEU A 90 10.99 -5.29 -13.79
CA LEU A 90 10.23 -4.09 -13.45
C LEU A 90 11.14 -2.92 -13.06
N ALA A 91 12.22 -3.15 -12.31
CA ALA A 91 13.19 -2.11 -11.99
C ALA A 91 13.78 -1.48 -13.26
N LYS A 92 14.11 -2.30 -14.28
CA LYS A 92 14.62 -1.87 -15.57
C LYS A 92 13.56 -1.16 -16.41
N LEU A 93 12.37 -1.77 -16.55
CA LEU A 93 11.32 -1.30 -17.45
C LEU A 93 10.59 -0.05 -16.92
N VAL A 94 10.32 0.03 -15.63
CA VAL A 94 9.74 1.24 -15.00
C VAL A 94 10.72 2.42 -15.15
N LYS A 95 12.04 2.19 -15.00
CA LYS A 95 13.04 3.21 -15.29
C LYS A 95 13.08 3.61 -16.79
N LYS A 96 12.92 2.63 -17.70
CA LYS A 96 12.87 2.87 -19.16
C LYS A 96 11.67 3.76 -19.53
N PHE A 97 10.48 3.50 -18.99
CA PHE A 97 9.25 4.19 -19.37
C PHE A 97 8.92 5.42 -18.51
N GLY A 98 9.27 5.41 -17.23
CA GLY A 98 8.98 6.47 -16.25
C GLY A 98 10.19 7.32 -15.85
N GLY A 99 11.36 7.09 -16.47
CA GLY A 99 12.59 7.79 -16.13
C GLY A 99 13.11 7.44 -14.74
N LYS A 100 13.81 8.41 -14.11
CA LYS A 100 14.44 8.20 -12.80
C LYS A 100 13.55 8.61 -11.61
N LYS A 101 12.23 8.66 -11.80
CA LYS A 101 11.29 9.08 -10.76
C LYS A 101 11.26 8.05 -9.61
N TYR A 102 11.18 6.77 -9.95
CA TYR A 102 10.94 5.70 -9.00
C TYR A 102 12.23 5.04 -8.48
N ASP A 103 12.16 4.62 -7.23
CA ASP A 103 13.02 3.60 -6.63
C ASP A 103 12.19 2.43 -6.16
N LEU A 104 12.83 1.27 -5.96
CA LEU A 104 12.19 0.01 -5.63
C LEU A 104 12.76 -0.56 -4.32
N TRP A 105 11.87 -0.75 -3.34
CA TRP A 105 12.15 -1.58 -2.18
C TRP A 105 11.41 -2.91 -2.34
N TRP A 106 12.14 -4.00 -2.37
CA TRP A 106 11.62 -5.36 -2.52
C TRP A 106 12.19 -6.28 -1.44
N VAL A 107 11.35 -7.15 -0.89
CA VAL A 107 11.74 -8.15 0.10
C VAL A 107 11.17 -9.50 -0.30
N ASN A 108 12.03 -10.52 -0.34
CA ASN A 108 11.61 -11.91 -0.46
C ASN A 108 10.91 -12.32 0.84
N THR A 109 9.69 -12.85 0.75
CA THR A 109 8.95 -13.32 1.93
C THR A 109 9.30 -14.74 2.35
N TYR A 110 10.01 -15.50 1.51
CA TYR A 110 10.42 -16.86 1.81
C TYR A 110 11.76 -16.88 2.54
N PRO A 111 12.00 -17.87 3.43
CA PRO A 111 13.27 -17.99 4.13
C PRO A 111 14.43 -18.18 3.16
N GLU A 112 15.61 -17.81 3.62
CA GLU A 112 16.87 -18.03 2.88
C GLU A 112 17.03 -19.49 2.48
N GLY A 113 17.52 -19.75 1.27
CA GLY A 113 17.67 -21.10 0.72
C GLY A 113 16.38 -21.76 0.23
N HIS A 114 15.23 -21.15 0.40
CA HIS A 114 13.97 -21.69 -0.15
C HIS A 114 13.95 -21.58 -1.68
N LYS A 115 13.43 -22.63 -2.35
CA LYS A 115 13.34 -22.66 -3.82
C LYS A 115 12.48 -21.56 -4.45
N SER A 116 11.51 -21.06 -3.71
CA SER A 116 10.67 -19.94 -4.15
C SER A 116 11.27 -18.62 -3.70
N VAL A 117 11.39 -17.68 -4.62
CA VAL A 117 11.86 -16.31 -4.39
C VAL A 117 10.78 -15.37 -4.86
N VAL A 118 9.77 -15.17 -4.01
CA VAL A 118 8.59 -14.33 -4.25
C VAL A 118 8.43 -13.40 -3.07
N GLY A 119 8.12 -12.15 -3.32
CA GLY A 119 8.00 -11.17 -2.26
C GLY A 119 6.99 -10.06 -2.55
N ASN A 120 7.00 -9.11 -1.65
CA ASN A 120 6.31 -7.86 -1.77
C ASN A 120 7.29 -6.75 -2.15
N ALA A 121 6.79 -5.72 -2.80
CA ALA A 121 7.61 -4.59 -3.22
C ALA A 121 6.87 -3.27 -3.05
N VAL A 122 7.63 -2.19 -2.98
CA VAL A 122 7.13 -0.82 -3.01
C VAL A 122 7.95 -0.03 -4.03
N PHE A 123 7.31 0.43 -5.11
CA PHE A 123 7.84 1.53 -5.90
C PHE A 123 7.42 2.84 -5.26
N TYR A 124 8.34 3.78 -5.15
CA TYR A 124 8.07 5.09 -4.59
C TYR A 124 8.81 6.20 -5.34
N ASN A 125 8.20 7.36 -5.44
CA ASN A 125 8.81 8.55 -6.02
C ASN A 125 9.94 9.05 -5.12
N LYS A 126 11.17 8.61 -5.39
CA LYS A 126 12.34 8.95 -4.58
C LYS A 126 12.75 10.42 -4.60
N LYS A 127 12.20 11.21 -5.53
CA LYS A 127 12.43 12.65 -5.55
C LYS A 127 11.67 13.34 -4.43
N GLU A 128 10.44 12.88 -4.19
CA GLU A 128 9.52 13.45 -3.20
C GLU A 128 9.58 12.74 -1.84
N PHE A 129 9.86 11.44 -1.80
CA PHE A 129 9.74 10.60 -0.61
C PHE A 129 11.04 9.91 -0.22
N LYS A 130 11.14 9.61 1.07
CA LYS A 130 12.19 8.78 1.67
C LYS A 130 11.55 7.71 2.55
N LEU A 131 12.03 6.48 2.43
CA LEU A 131 11.67 5.37 3.31
C LEU A 131 12.69 5.23 4.45
N SER A 132 12.21 4.88 5.63
CA SER A 132 13.03 4.60 6.81
C SER A 132 12.34 3.60 7.72
N GLN A 133 13.06 2.99 8.66
CA GLN A 133 12.54 1.95 9.56
C GLN A 133 11.87 0.81 8.78
N GLN A 134 12.56 0.33 7.74
CA GLN A 134 12.05 -0.73 6.86
C GLN A 134 12.10 -2.08 7.56
N ALA A 135 10.97 -2.80 7.60
CA ALA A 135 10.80 -4.09 8.22
C ALA A 135 9.85 -4.99 7.43
N ILE A 136 9.81 -6.26 7.78
CA ILE A 136 8.86 -7.25 7.29
C ILE A 136 8.24 -7.97 8.48
N TYR A 137 6.92 -8.14 8.46
CA TYR A 137 6.17 -8.87 9.50
C TYR A 137 5.29 -9.93 8.85
N TYR A 138 5.43 -11.17 9.34
CA TYR A 138 4.72 -12.34 8.82
C TYR A 138 3.36 -12.51 9.48
N PHE A 139 2.38 -12.96 8.71
CA PHE A 139 1.06 -13.31 9.23
C PHE A 139 1.10 -14.71 9.86
N SER A 140 1.65 -14.77 11.05
CA SER A 140 1.85 -15.98 11.83
C SER A 140 1.96 -15.67 13.32
N PRO A 141 1.94 -16.68 14.21
CA PRO A 141 2.21 -16.49 15.63
C PRO A 141 3.62 -15.96 15.94
N THR A 142 4.55 -16.04 15.00
CA THR A 142 5.93 -15.54 15.10
C THR A 142 6.22 -14.52 14.01
N PRO A 143 5.66 -13.30 14.07
CA PRO A 143 5.65 -12.36 12.95
C PRO A 143 7.02 -11.80 12.58
N GLU A 144 8.00 -11.85 13.46
CA GLU A 144 9.34 -11.29 13.24
C GLU A 144 10.29 -12.28 12.52
N THR A 145 9.83 -13.52 12.29
CA THR A 145 10.63 -14.57 11.62
C THR A 145 9.84 -15.18 10.46
N PRO A 146 10.52 -15.61 9.36
CA PRO A 146 9.84 -16.26 8.24
C PRO A 146 9.05 -17.49 8.69
N SER A 147 7.72 -17.38 8.71
CA SER A 147 6.83 -18.42 9.22
C SER A 147 5.48 -18.38 8.52
N LYS A 148 4.74 -19.48 8.63
CA LYS A 148 3.38 -19.62 8.14
C LYS A 148 2.45 -19.75 9.33
N GLY A 149 1.25 -19.20 9.24
CA GLY A 149 0.32 -19.18 10.34
C GLY A 149 -0.98 -19.96 10.06
N TRP A 150 -1.49 -20.60 11.09
CA TRP A 150 -2.82 -21.20 11.13
C TRP A 150 -3.07 -22.20 9.98
N ASP A 151 -4.05 -21.94 9.13
CA ASP A 151 -4.41 -22.76 7.97
C ASP A 151 -3.69 -22.37 6.66
N GLU A 152 -2.86 -21.30 6.66
CA GLU A 152 -1.98 -21.00 5.53
C GLU A 152 -0.78 -21.96 5.53
N LYS A 153 -0.83 -22.96 4.65
CA LYS A 153 0.19 -24.02 4.55
C LYS A 153 1.19 -23.83 3.40
N ARG A 154 0.85 -22.96 2.43
CA ARG A 154 1.59 -22.88 1.16
C ARG A 154 2.60 -21.76 1.15
N HIS A 155 2.20 -20.56 1.57
CA HIS A 155 2.95 -19.33 1.33
C HIS A 155 3.41 -18.69 2.64
N TYR A 156 4.52 -18.00 2.58
CA TYR A 156 4.98 -17.11 3.64
C TYR A 156 4.37 -15.73 3.36
N ARG A 157 3.24 -15.46 3.97
CA ARG A 157 2.49 -14.20 3.80
C ARG A 157 2.93 -13.18 4.79
N ALA A 158 3.15 -11.95 4.32
CA ALA A 158 3.74 -10.90 5.12
C ALA A 158 3.31 -9.51 4.67
N SER A 159 3.55 -8.55 5.54
CA SER A 159 3.47 -7.12 5.25
C SER A 159 4.85 -6.48 5.37
N LEU A 160 5.24 -5.68 4.40
CA LEU A 160 6.35 -4.74 4.53
C LEU A 160 5.87 -3.53 5.31
N ALA A 161 6.68 -3.04 6.23
CA ALA A 161 6.37 -1.88 7.05
C ALA A 161 7.48 -0.84 6.95
N THR A 162 7.13 0.46 6.84
CA THR A 162 8.10 1.54 6.75
C THR A 162 7.50 2.88 7.15
N VAL A 163 8.32 3.76 7.70
CA VAL A 163 8.00 5.18 7.82
C VAL A 163 8.32 5.87 6.50
N VAL A 164 7.34 6.53 5.92
CA VAL A 164 7.48 7.34 4.71
C VAL A 164 7.55 8.81 5.10
N THR A 165 8.55 9.52 4.61
CA THR A 165 8.72 10.97 4.84
C THR A 165 8.65 11.71 3.51
N HIS A 166 7.75 12.68 3.39
CA HIS A 166 7.74 13.62 2.28
C HIS A 166 8.83 14.67 2.48
N LYS A 167 9.79 14.73 1.56
CA LYS A 167 11.05 15.50 1.72
C LYS A 167 10.83 17.00 1.84
N LYS A 168 9.85 17.54 1.11
CA LYS A 168 9.59 18.99 1.07
C LYS A 168 8.89 19.48 2.33
N THR A 169 7.85 18.77 2.80
CA THR A 169 7.05 19.22 3.95
C THR A 169 7.49 18.63 5.27
N GLY A 170 8.29 17.55 5.25
CA GLY A 170 8.65 16.77 6.44
C GLY A 170 7.50 15.92 6.99
N LYS A 171 6.30 15.94 6.38
CA LYS A 171 5.19 15.10 6.81
C LYS A 171 5.55 13.64 6.68
N LYS A 172 5.09 12.86 7.66
CA LYS A 172 5.35 11.42 7.75
C LYS A 172 4.04 10.65 7.84
N PHE A 173 4.07 9.42 7.37
CA PHE A 173 3.04 8.41 7.61
C PHE A 173 3.67 7.03 7.70
N PHE A 174 2.99 6.10 8.35
CA PHE A 174 3.39 4.71 8.41
C PHE A 174 2.72 3.94 7.27
N LEU A 175 3.46 3.09 6.59
CA LEU A 175 2.98 2.33 5.43
C LEU A 175 3.13 0.84 5.67
N PHE A 176 2.05 0.10 5.43
CA PHE A 176 2.07 -1.35 5.26
C PHE A 176 1.81 -1.72 3.80
N ALA A 177 2.71 -2.49 3.17
CA ALA A 177 2.51 -3.08 1.85
C ALA A 177 2.38 -4.60 1.99
N THR A 178 1.17 -5.10 1.80
CA THR A 178 0.67 -6.37 2.31
C THR A 178 0.33 -7.35 1.18
N HIS A 179 0.60 -8.64 1.41
CA HIS A 179 -0.02 -9.74 0.70
C HIS A 179 -0.62 -10.73 1.71
N GLY A 180 -1.93 -10.74 1.82
CA GLY A 180 -2.70 -11.52 2.79
C GLY A 180 -2.65 -13.02 2.55
N PRO A 181 -2.94 -13.84 3.58
CA PRO A 181 -3.05 -15.30 3.47
C PRO A 181 -4.23 -15.74 2.61
N LEU A 182 -4.24 -17.01 2.22
CA LEU A 182 -5.35 -17.65 1.50
C LEU A 182 -6.28 -18.45 2.42
N GLY A 183 -5.80 -18.86 3.59
CA GLY A 183 -6.61 -19.60 4.57
C GLY A 183 -7.61 -18.69 5.29
N ASP A 184 -8.83 -19.15 5.50
CA ASP A 184 -9.89 -18.33 6.12
C ASP A 184 -9.53 -17.90 7.56
N VAL A 185 -8.95 -18.83 8.36
CA VAL A 185 -8.50 -18.53 9.73
C VAL A 185 -7.30 -17.60 9.72
N ALA A 186 -6.31 -17.88 8.86
CA ALA A 186 -5.13 -17.05 8.72
C ALA A 186 -5.47 -15.63 8.23
N CYS A 187 -6.44 -15.47 7.33
CA CYS A 187 -6.96 -14.16 6.91
C CYS A 187 -7.55 -13.39 8.11
N GLY A 188 -8.38 -14.03 8.93
CA GLY A 188 -8.96 -13.40 10.11
C GLY A 188 -7.88 -12.87 11.06
N HIS A 189 -6.87 -13.69 11.33
CA HIS A 189 -5.73 -13.28 12.15
C HIS A 189 -4.87 -12.20 11.49
N ALA A 190 -4.71 -12.22 10.17
CA ALA A 190 -3.96 -11.18 9.48
C ALA A 190 -4.57 -9.78 9.67
N GLY A 191 -5.91 -9.69 9.67
CA GLY A 191 -6.61 -8.43 9.96
C GLY A 191 -6.39 -7.93 11.40
N GLN A 192 -6.30 -8.84 12.38
CA GLN A 192 -5.96 -8.51 13.78
C GLN A 192 -4.49 -8.07 13.88
N LEU A 193 -3.58 -8.86 13.30
CA LEU A 193 -2.14 -8.58 13.34
C LEU A 193 -1.78 -7.23 12.70
N LEU A 194 -2.43 -6.79 11.63
CA LEU A 194 -2.16 -5.47 11.05
C LEU A 194 -2.45 -4.34 12.04
N THR A 195 -3.52 -4.47 12.84
CA THR A 195 -3.80 -3.53 13.94
C THR A 195 -2.74 -3.60 15.03
N GLU A 196 -2.37 -4.81 15.46
CA GLU A 196 -1.33 -5.02 16.47
C GLU A 196 0.03 -4.51 15.99
N PHE A 197 0.37 -4.71 14.70
CA PHE A 197 1.62 -4.19 14.11
C PHE A 197 1.64 -2.67 14.10
N ASP A 198 0.51 -2.02 13.74
CA ASP A 198 0.45 -0.55 13.79
C ASP A 198 0.64 -0.05 15.23
N GLN A 199 -0.07 -0.62 16.21
CA GLN A 199 0.05 -0.26 17.62
C GLN A 199 1.46 -0.50 18.19
N LYS A 200 2.13 -1.59 17.78
CA LYS A 200 3.44 -1.98 18.30
C LYS A 200 4.60 -1.25 17.61
N TYR A 201 4.55 -1.12 16.28
CA TYR A 201 5.72 -0.69 15.50
C TYR A 201 5.61 0.75 14.98
N ASN A 202 4.42 1.34 14.93
CA ASN A 202 4.24 2.76 14.64
C ASN A 202 4.48 3.61 15.90
N THR A 203 5.70 3.54 16.42
CA THR A 203 6.08 4.16 17.71
C THR A 203 5.98 5.68 17.69
N GLU A 204 5.99 6.31 16.51
CA GLU A 204 5.79 7.75 16.38
C GLU A 204 4.28 8.12 16.38
N GLY A 205 3.34 7.18 16.35
CA GLY A 205 1.90 7.44 16.28
C GLY A 205 1.49 8.19 15.01
N LEU A 206 2.12 7.86 13.89
CA LEU A 206 1.87 8.48 12.59
C LEU A 206 0.52 8.02 12.00
N PRO A 207 -0.12 8.82 11.13
CA PRO A 207 -1.23 8.30 10.33
C PRO A 207 -0.73 7.12 9.49
N THR A 208 -1.58 6.09 9.35
CA THR A 208 -1.19 4.83 8.71
C THR A 208 -1.97 4.57 7.44
N ILE A 209 -1.29 4.03 6.44
CA ILE A 209 -1.86 3.56 5.19
C ILE A 209 -1.49 2.09 5.02
N VAL A 210 -2.48 1.23 4.80
CA VAL A 210 -2.30 -0.19 4.50
C VAL A 210 -2.74 -0.45 3.06
N ILE A 211 -1.84 -0.98 2.23
CA ILE A 211 -2.09 -1.27 0.82
C ILE A 211 -1.80 -2.74 0.53
N GLY A 212 -2.61 -3.41 -0.28
CA GLY A 212 -2.30 -4.78 -0.66
C GLY A 212 -3.45 -5.60 -1.24
N ASP A 213 -3.08 -6.77 -1.72
CA ASP A 213 -3.97 -7.89 -1.96
C ASP A 213 -4.20 -8.62 -0.62
N MET A 214 -5.39 -8.50 -0.09
CA MET A 214 -5.75 -9.08 1.22
C MET A 214 -6.28 -10.50 1.11
N ASN A 215 -6.56 -10.98 -0.11
CA ASN A 215 -7.25 -12.26 -0.37
C ASN A 215 -8.58 -12.37 0.40
N ALA A 216 -9.18 -11.26 0.76
CA ALA A 216 -10.39 -11.16 1.55
C ALA A 216 -11.27 -10.00 1.05
N TRP A 217 -12.58 -10.12 1.25
CA TRP A 217 -13.58 -9.13 0.82
C TRP A 217 -14.61 -8.87 1.92
N PRO A 218 -15.34 -7.75 1.86
CA PRO A 218 -16.43 -7.47 2.80
C PRO A 218 -17.49 -8.58 2.82
N ASN A 219 -17.99 -8.90 4.00
CA ASN A 219 -19.00 -9.96 4.20
C ASN A 219 -18.53 -11.34 3.71
N HIS A 220 -17.25 -11.66 3.88
CA HIS A 220 -16.75 -13.00 3.59
C HIS A 220 -17.41 -14.02 4.55
N PRO A 221 -17.99 -15.12 4.03
CA PRO A 221 -18.82 -16.00 4.88
C PRO A 221 -18.02 -16.80 5.92
N LYS A 222 -16.71 -16.91 5.77
CA LYS A 222 -15.86 -17.78 6.60
C LYS A 222 -14.68 -17.06 7.27
N ASN A 223 -14.20 -15.93 6.74
CA ASN A 223 -13.10 -15.23 7.37
C ASN A 223 -13.51 -13.85 7.86
N THR A 224 -12.88 -13.41 8.94
CA THR A 224 -13.19 -12.15 9.62
C THR A 224 -12.19 -11.06 9.34
N PHE A 225 -11.38 -11.17 8.27
CA PHE A 225 -10.35 -10.18 7.96
C PHE A 225 -10.91 -8.77 7.88
N TYR A 226 -11.94 -8.60 7.04
CA TYR A 226 -12.53 -7.29 6.79
C TYR A 226 -13.13 -6.68 8.07
N ASP A 227 -13.86 -7.47 8.83
CA ASP A 227 -14.46 -7.04 10.10
C ASP A 227 -13.40 -6.66 11.14
N ASN A 228 -12.28 -7.39 11.20
CA ASN A 228 -11.16 -7.07 12.08
C ASN A 228 -10.44 -5.80 11.66
N MET A 229 -10.19 -5.62 10.36
CA MET A 229 -9.58 -4.40 9.83
C MET A 229 -10.42 -3.16 10.13
N THR A 230 -11.73 -3.23 9.87
CA THR A 230 -12.61 -2.06 9.99
C THR A 230 -12.97 -1.65 11.41
N LYS A 231 -12.52 -2.40 12.42
CA LYS A 231 -12.56 -1.96 13.83
C LYS A 231 -11.54 -0.85 14.13
N TYR A 232 -10.46 -0.78 13.35
CA TYR A 232 -9.34 0.13 13.59
C TYR A 232 -9.01 1.00 12.38
N PHE A 233 -9.06 0.45 11.17
CA PHE A 233 -8.80 1.14 9.92
C PHE A 233 -10.08 1.48 9.18
N GLU A 234 -10.08 2.59 8.45
CA GLU A 234 -11.15 2.94 7.52
C GLU A 234 -10.85 2.38 6.13
N ASP A 235 -11.83 1.74 5.49
CA ASP A 235 -11.72 1.31 4.08
C ASP A 235 -11.82 2.53 3.17
N SER A 236 -10.77 2.84 2.43
CA SER A 236 -10.72 4.00 1.53
C SER A 236 -11.82 3.98 0.47
N TYR A 237 -12.31 2.80 0.05
CA TYR A 237 -13.45 2.70 -0.85
C TYR A 237 -14.73 3.29 -0.23
N LEU A 238 -14.95 3.07 1.06
CA LEU A 238 -16.17 3.56 1.73
C LEU A 238 -16.14 5.07 1.94
N VAL A 239 -14.98 5.61 2.35
CA VAL A 239 -14.82 7.01 2.76
C VAL A 239 -14.40 7.96 1.63
N ALA A 240 -14.13 7.45 0.42
CA ALA A 240 -13.76 8.27 -0.73
C ALA A 240 -14.89 9.22 -1.15
N GLU A 241 -14.56 10.50 -1.39
CA GLU A 241 -15.49 11.51 -1.89
C GLU A 241 -15.99 11.15 -3.30
N LYS A 242 -15.12 10.58 -4.14
CA LYS A 242 -15.45 10.11 -5.48
C LYS A 242 -14.93 8.70 -5.70
N LYS A 243 -15.76 7.86 -6.32
CA LYS A 243 -15.44 6.48 -6.70
C LYS A 243 -15.57 6.35 -8.20
N CYS A 244 -14.48 5.98 -8.86
CA CYS A 244 -14.42 5.76 -10.29
C CYS A 244 -14.07 4.31 -10.58
N GLY A 245 -14.64 3.75 -11.65
CA GLY A 245 -14.45 2.36 -12.02
C GLY A 245 -15.44 1.42 -11.34
N THR A 246 -15.05 0.18 -11.23
CA THR A 246 -15.88 -0.89 -10.69
C THR A 246 -15.35 -1.33 -9.32
N ILE A 247 -16.16 -2.14 -8.61
CA ILE A 247 -15.81 -2.58 -7.27
C ILE A 247 -14.79 -3.73 -7.27
N GLY A 248 -14.89 -4.69 -8.22
CA GLY A 248 -14.02 -5.87 -8.27
C GLY A 248 -12.61 -5.53 -8.75
N THR A 249 -11.59 -6.08 -8.09
CA THR A 249 -10.18 -5.89 -8.41
C THR A 249 -9.52 -7.14 -9.00
N PHE A 250 -10.07 -8.33 -8.75
CA PHE A 250 -9.59 -9.60 -9.27
C PHE A 250 -10.39 -10.03 -10.51
N ASN A 251 -9.80 -9.93 -11.71
CA ASN A 251 -10.42 -10.32 -12.97
C ASN A 251 -10.19 -11.79 -13.32
N SER A 252 -9.31 -12.48 -12.63
CA SER A 252 -8.85 -13.85 -12.84
C SER A 252 -8.01 -14.05 -14.09
N SER A 253 -7.38 -15.23 -14.19
CA SER A 253 -6.63 -15.65 -15.39
C SER A 253 -7.49 -15.73 -16.67
N LYS A 254 -8.82 -15.76 -16.54
CA LYS A 254 -9.78 -15.80 -17.66
C LYS A 254 -10.25 -14.42 -18.12
N GLU A 255 -9.77 -13.35 -17.50
CA GLU A 255 -10.14 -11.96 -17.82
C GLU A 255 -11.65 -11.71 -17.84
N SER A 256 -12.36 -12.26 -16.86
CA SER A 256 -13.81 -12.16 -16.78
C SER A 256 -14.23 -10.73 -16.37
N GLU A 257 -14.81 -10.00 -17.31
CA GLU A 257 -15.32 -8.64 -17.04
C GLU A 257 -16.48 -8.63 -16.05
N LYS A 258 -17.21 -9.73 -15.91
CA LYS A 258 -18.24 -9.88 -14.88
C LYS A 258 -17.67 -9.73 -13.46
N ASN A 259 -16.41 -10.09 -13.26
CA ASN A 259 -15.78 -9.99 -11.94
C ASN A 259 -15.68 -8.55 -11.44
N PHE A 260 -15.69 -7.55 -12.31
CA PHE A 260 -15.61 -6.16 -11.91
C PHE A 260 -16.84 -5.62 -11.17
N THR A 261 -17.99 -6.23 -11.40
CA THR A 261 -19.24 -5.84 -10.74
C THR A 261 -19.54 -6.66 -9.48
N ILE A 262 -18.68 -7.63 -9.16
CA ILE A 262 -18.90 -8.60 -8.09
C ILE A 262 -18.17 -8.15 -6.82
N PRO A 263 -18.86 -7.81 -5.72
CA PRO A 263 -18.22 -7.32 -4.49
C PRO A 263 -17.18 -8.28 -3.89
N HIS A 264 -17.40 -9.60 -3.95
CA HIS A 264 -16.46 -10.59 -3.45
C HIS A 264 -15.21 -10.77 -4.34
N ARG A 265 -15.09 -9.98 -5.41
CA ARG A 265 -13.87 -9.86 -6.22
C ARG A 265 -13.04 -8.63 -5.87
N ARG A 266 -13.47 -7.82 -4.91
CA ARG A 266 -12.67 -6.74 -4.36
C ARG A 266 -11.80 -7.30 -3.23
N ILE A 267 -10.60 -7.74 -3.57
CA ILE A 267 -9.63 -8.34 -2.66
C ILE A 267 -8.36 -7.52 -2.51
N ASP A 268 -8.15 -6.55 -3.40
CA ASP A 268 -7.10 -5.55 -3.28
C ASP A 268 -7.68 -4.30 -2.61
N HIS A 269 -7.08 -3.89 -1.49
CA HIS A 269 -7.61 -2.85 -0.63
C HIS A 269 -6.56 -1.80 -0.29
N ILE A 270 -7.04 -0.60 0.00
CA ILE A 270 -6.28 0.47 0.66
C ILE A 270 -7.08 0.88 1.89
N TYR A 271 -6.48 0.73 3.07
CA TYR A 271 -7.05 1.17 4.34
C TYR A 271 -6.26 2.33 4.90
N ILE A 272 -6.91 3.16 5.70
CA ILE A 272 -6.29 4.31 6.35
C ILE A 272 -6.60 4.34 7.84
N HIS A 273 -5.69 4.89 8.62
CA HIS A 273 -5.91 5.23 10.03
C HIS A 273 -5.37 6.64 10.30
N SER A 274 -6.27 7.54 10.68
CA SER A 274 -5.93 8.92 11.03
C SER A 274 -5.55 9.02 12.51
N THR A 275 -4.52 9.82 12.82
CA THR A 275 -4.08 10.07 14.20
C THR A 275 -4.07 11.57 14.49
N ASP A 276 -3.65 11.96 15.69
CA ASP A 276 -3.46 13.38 16.04
C ASP A 276 -2.27 14.01 15.30
N LYS A 277 -1.37 13.20 14.74
CA LYS A 277 -0.23 13.66 13.94
C LYS A 277 -0.55 13.82 12.44
N GLY A 278 -1.74 13.39 12.00
CA GLY A 278 -2.20 13.62 10.64
C GLY A 278 -3.58 13.02 10.39
N LYS A 279 -4.46 13.82 9.78
CA LYS A 279 -5.78 13.39 9.33
C LYS A 279 -5.73 13.07 7.84
N ILE A 280 -6.13 11.86 7.46
CA ILE A 280 -6.17 11.42 6.08
C ILE A 280 -7.58 11.65 5.54
N GLN A 281 -7.68 12.35 4.42
CA GLN A 281 -8.93 12.57 3.69
C GLN A 281 -8.81 11.93 2.30
N VAL A 282 -9.66 10.95 2.01
CA VAL A 282 -9.67 10.26 0.72
C VAL A 282 -10.51 11.03 -0.29
N LYS A 283 -9.89 11.46 -1.39
CA LYS A 283 -10.52 12.25 -2.45
C LYS A 283 -11.11 11.37 -3.54
N ASN A 284 -10.31 10.47 -4.10
CA ASN A 284 -10.72 9.60 -5.19
C ASN A 284 -10.31 8.16 -4.92
N TYR A 285 -11.16 7.21 -5.30
CA TYR A 285 -10.86 5.79 -5.34
C TYR A 285 -11.08 5.28 -6.77
N VAL A 286 -10.07 4.66 -7.36
CA VAL A 286 -10.08 4.20 -8.75
C VAL A 286 -9.59 2.77 -8.84
N VAL A 287 -10.36 1.90 -9.50
CA VAL A 287 -9.89 0.60 -10.01
C VAL A 287 -9.54 0.78 -11.49
N ASN A 288 -8.26 0.67 -11.84
CA ASN A 288 -7.84 0.81 -13.23
C ASN A 288 -8.09 -0.48 -14.01
N ARG A 289 -8.66 -0.37 -15.22
CA ARG A 289 -9.01 -1.49 -16.10
C ARG A 289 -8.42 -1.35 -17.50
N ASP A 290 -7.26 -0.74 -17.58
CA ASP A 290 -6.60 -0.57 -18.87
C ASP A 290 -6.13 -1.93 -19.42
N LYS A 291 -6.47 -2.19 -20.67
CA LYS A 291 -5.91 -3.28 -21.44
C LYS A 291 -4.73 -2.80 -22.27
N TYR A 292 -3.81 -3.69 -22.50
CA TYR A 292 -2.63 -3.46 -23.33
C TYR A 292 -2.53 -4.54 -24.39
N LYS A 293 -1.92 -4.20 -25.52
CA LYS A 293 -1.62 -5.19 -26.54
C LYS A 293 -0.49 -6.09 -26.04
N ILE A 294 -0.81 -7.36 -25.85
CA ILE A 294 0.09 -8.41 -25.38
C ILE A 294 -0.02 -9.54 -26.40
N ASP A 295 1.10 -9.90 -27.04
CA ASP A 295 1.14 -10.96 -28.06
C ASP A 295 0.03 -10.83 -29.12
N GLY A 296 -0.17 -9.60 -29.62
CA GLY A 296 -1.13 -9.31 -30.69
C GLY A 296 -2.57 -9.03 -30.24
N ALA A 297 -2.98 -9.40 -29.03
CA ALA A 297 -4.33 -9.21 -28.52
C ALA A 297 -4.39 -8.22 -27.33
N MET A 298 -5.59 -7.72 -27.03
CA MET A 298 -5.82 -6.80 -25.92
C MET A 298 -6.11 -7.58 -24.64
N HIS A 299 -5.18 -7.49 -23.67
CA HIS A 299 -5.25 -8.19 -22.39
C HIS A 299 -5.08 -7.25 -21.21
N TYR A 300 -5.60 -7.62 -20.04
CA TYR A 300 -5.20 -7.03 -18.77
C TYR A 300 -3.78 -7.51 -18.44
N PRO A 301 -2.87 -6.62 -18.01
CA PRO A 301 -1.49 -7.02 -17.75
C PRO A 301 -1.32 -8.01 -16.60
N SER A 302 -2.31 -8.11 -15.70
CA SER A 302 -2.37 -9.06 -14.58
C SER A 302 -3.77 -9.69 -14.49
N ASP A 303 -3.94 -10.72 -13.67
CA ASP A 303 -5.23 -11.24 -13.23
C ASP A 303 -5.88 -10.38 -12.12
N HIS A 304 -5.16 -9.38 -11.63
CA HIS A 304 -5.65 -8.29 -10.80
C HIS A 304 -5.63 -6.97 -11.55
N ASN A 305 -6.46 -6.03 -11.09
CA ASN A 305 -6.49 -4.64 -11.52
C ASN A 305 -5.99 -3.74 -10.40
N PRO A 306 -5.07 -2.80 -10.67
CA PRO A 306 -4.56 -1.94 -9.62
C PRO A 306 -5.65 -1.02 -9.07
N VAL A 307 -5.57 -0.80 -7.77
CA VAL A 307 -6.34 0.23 -7.06
C VAL A 307 -5.45 1.43 -6.83
N CYS A 308 -5.97 2.62 -7.11
CA CYS A 308 -5.32 3.89 -6.80
C CYS A 308 -6.25 4.77 -5.98
N VAL A 309 -5.67 5.48 -5.02
CA VAL A 309 -6.38 6.41 -4.14
C VAL A 309 -5.64 7.73 -4.11
N ASP A 310 -6.36 8.82 -4.41
CA ASP A 310 -5.88 10.17 -4.15
C ASP A 310 -6.36 10.60 -2.77
N MET A 311 -5.43 11.09 -1.95
CA MET A 311 -5.73 11.49 -0.56
C MET A 311 -4.92 12.72 -0.16
N VAL A 312 -5.36 13.36 0.91
CA VAL A 312 -4.68 14.49 1.54
C VAL A 312 -4.38 14.15 2.99
N ILE A 313 -3.13 14.34 3.41
CA ILE A 313 -2.72 14.27 4.83
C ILE A 313 -2.58 15.70 5.34
N LYS A 314 -3.46 16.06 6.29
CA LYS A 314 -3.52 17.38 6.93
C LYS A 314 -2.66 17.44 8.18
#